data_a5498e262a10ccc18b64782b4c79c3be
#
_entry.id   a5498e262a10ccc18b64782b4c79c3be
#
_cell.length_a   1.000
_cell.length_b   1.000
_cell.length_c   1.000
_cell.angle_alpha   90.00
_cell.angle_beta   90.00
_cell.angle_gamma   90.00
#
_symmetry.space_group_name_H-M   'P 1'
#
loop_
_entity.id
_entity.type
_entity.pdbx_description
1 polymer ?
#
loop_
_entity_poly.entity_id
_entity_poly.type
_entity_poly.pdbx_seq_one_letter_code
_entity_poly.pdbx_strand_id
1 'polypeptide(L)'
;MNPLRRILAGTDFSAGAGHAADRAALVSKETGAALELFHSTNLSGLDKLRRLAPGIPEDLEQQVIDAGREQLDGLGRQLNERHGIAAGTHVAFGDVFSQLEARAAELPADLVVLGAHGTSALPRRVVGSTAARMAAGSRRPVLVVKAAPSGPYRNVLIPVDFSAQSLPALTTASAVAPGANLILMHAYGFPFEGKIRAARDI
;
A
#
# COMPACT_ATOMS: atom_id res chain seq x y z
N MET A 1 17.05 10.04 12.06
CA MET A 1 15.95 9.54 11.21
C MET A 1 16.56 8.66 10.13
N ASN A 2 16.10 7.42 9.98
CA ASN A 2 16.54 6.61 8.84
C ASN A 2 15.79 7.11 7.59
N PRO A 3 16.50 7.53 6.53
CA PRO A 3 15.85 7.91 5.29
C PRO A 3 15.18 6.68 4.66
N LEU A 4 14.05 6.88 4.00
CA LEU A 4 13.48 5.86 3.13
C LEU A 4 14.46 5.54 2.01
N ARG A 5 14.74 4.26 1.79
CA ARG A 5 15.65 3.79 0.73
C ARG A 5 14.93 2.96 -0.31
N ARG A 6 13.90 2.20 0.10
CA ARG A 6 13.19 1.27 -0.78
C ARG A 6 11.69 1.26 -0.49
N ILE A 7 10.92 1.42 -1.54
CA ILE A 7 9.46 1.43 -1.54
C ILE A 7 8.98 0.24 -2.38
N LEU A 8 8.09 -0.57 -1.82
CA LEU A 8 7.40 -1.64 -2.52
C LEU A 8 5.94 -1.25 -2.73
N ALA A 9 5.50 -1.07 -3.98
CA ALA A 9 4.12 -0.71 -4.31
C ALA A 9 3.39 -1.90 -4.92
N GLY A 10 2.40 -2.44 -4.21
CA GLY A 10 1.57 -3.55 -4.68
C GLY A 10 0.45 -3.07 -5.58
N THR A 11 0.21 -3.79 -6.68
CA THR A 11 -0.84 -3.49 -7.65
C THR A 11 -1.61 -4.74 -8.08
N ASP A 12 -2.92 -4.58 -8.25
CA ASP A 12 -3.83 -5.48 -8.95
C ASP A 12 -4.34 -4.86 -10.25
N PHE A 13 -3.66 -3.82 -10.73
CA PHE A 13 -3.99 -3.03 -11.92
C PHE A 13 -5.33 -2.30 -11.85
N SER A 14 -6.00 -2.28 -10.71
CA SER A 14 -7.20 -1.46 -10.50
C SER A 14 -6.86 0.04 -10.46
N ALA A 15 -7.88 0.89 -10.63
CA ALA A 15 -7.71 2.33 -10.50
C ALA A 15 -7.16 2.76 -9.12
N GLY A 16 -7.60 2.06 -8.04
CA GLY A 16 -7.09 2.28 -6.69
C GLY A 16 -5.61 1.95 -6.55
N ALA A 17 -5.16 0.85 -7.16
CA ALA A 17 -3.75 0.48 -7.20
C ALA A 17 -2.93 1.45 -8.07
N GLY A 18 -3.50 1.98 -9.15
CA GLY A 18 -2.90 3.04 -9.94
C GLY A 18 -2.63 4.31 -9.12
N HIS A 19 -3.60 4.73 -8.29
CA HIS A 19 -3.40 5.86 -7.35
C HIS A 19 -2.28 5.58 -6.33
N ALA A 20 -2.16 4.34 -5.88
CA ALA A 20 -1.09 3.92 -4.98
C ALA A 20 0.28 3.97 -5.65
N ALA A 21 0.38 3.51 -6.90
CA ALA A 21 1.60 3.58 -7.70
C ALA A 21 2.03 5.03 -7.96
N ASP A 22 1.11 5.92 -8.31
CA ASP A 22 1.36 7.37 -8.45
C ASP A 22 1.85 7.98 -7.13
N ARG A 23 1.23 7.63 -6.00
CA ARG A 23 1.67 8.09 -4.67
C ARG A 23 3.06 7.58 -4.32
N ALA A 24 3.34 6.31 -4.59
CA ALA A 24 4.66 5.72 -4.37
C ALA A 24 5.75 6.42 -5.20
N ALA A 25 5.45 6.75 -6.46
CA ALA A 25 6.36 7.50 -7.33
C ALA A 25 6.63 8.93 -6.80
N LEU A 26 5.60 9.63 -6.30
CA LEU A 26 5.78 10.94 -5.68
C LEU A 26 6.66 10.86 -4.42
N VAL A 27 6.42 9.88 -3.53
CA VAL A 27 7.26 9.66 -2.34
C VAL A 27 8.70 9.29 -2.75
N SER A 28 8.87 8.42 -3.73
CA SER A 28 10.18 8.07 -4.30
C SER A 28 10.92 9.31 -4.79
N LYS A 29 10.25 10.18 -5.53
CA LYS A 29 10.80 11.43 -6.05
C LYS A 29 11.27 12.39 -4.95
N GLU A 30 10.50 12.52 -3.88
CA GLU A 30 10.81 13.43 -2.76
C GLU A 30 11.91 12.91 -1.86
N THR A 31 12.00 11.59 -1.70
CA THR A 31 12.92 10.95 -0.74
C THR A 31 14.19 10.41 -1.39
N GLY A 32 14.20 10.23 -2.72
CA GLY A 32 15.25 9.52 -3.43
C GLY A 32 15.21 8.00 -3.24
N ALA A 33 14.16 7.45 -2.63
CA ALA A 33 14.00 6.01 -2.42
C ALA A 33 13.77 5.28 -3.73
N ALA A 34 14.41 4.11 -3.92
CA ALA A 34 14.14 3.24 -5.06
C ALA A 34 12.71 2.68 -4.95
N LEU A 35 11.98 2.68 -6.08
CA LEU A 35 10.63 2.16 -6.19
C LEU A 35 10.64 0.80 -6.91
N GLU A 36 9.91 -0.17 -6.35
CA GLU A 36 9.58 -1.42 -7.03
C GLU A 36 8.07 -1.61 -7.06
N LEU A 37 7.54 -1.95 -8.23
CA LEU A 37 6.17 -2.35 -8.46
C LEU A 37 6.06 -3.86 -8.28
N PHE A 38 5.04 -4.29 -7.57
CA PHE A 38 4.80 -5.68 -7.24
C PHE A 38 3.41 -6.11 -7.65
N HIS A 39 3.32 -7.24 -8.34
CA HIS A 39 2.06 -7.92 -8.63
C HIS A 39 2.14 -9.37 -8.18
N SER A 40 1.07 -9.87 -7.58
CA SER A 40 0.94 -11.31 -7.28
C SER A 40 -0.31 -11.88 -7.92
N THR A 41 -0.12 -12.96 -8.65
CA THR A 41 -1.20 -13.74 -9.25
C THR A 41 -1.43 -15.01 -8.43
N ASN A 42 -2.67 -15.28 -8.10
CA ASN A 42 -3.05 -16.49 -7.39
C ASN A 42 -3.91 -17.41 -8.28
N LEU A 43 -3.31 -18.52 -8.71
CA LEU A 43 -4.01 -19.57 -9.43
C LEU A 43 -4.30 -20.80 -8.54
N SER A 44 -4.57 -20.58 -7.24
CA SER A 44 -4.79 -21.63 -6.23
C SER A 44 -5.99 -22.56 -6.50
N GLY A 45 -6.55 -22.54 -7.68
CA GLY A 45 -7.57 -23.47 -8.17
C GLY A 45 -7.21 -24.14 -9.48
N LEU A 46 -6.05 -23.82 -10.08
CA LEU A 46 -5.68 -24.28 -11.41
C LEU A 46 -5.56 -25.80 -11.49
N ASP A 47 -4.96 -26.44 -10.49
CA ASP A 47 -4.86 -27.91 -10.43
C ASP A 47 -6.23 -28.59 -10.30
N LYS A 48 -7.19 -27.95 -9.61
CA LYS A 48 -8.57 -28.42 -9.57
C LYS A 48 -9.27 -28.21 -10.91
N LEU A 49 -9.04 -27.06 -11.54
CA LEU A 49 -9.58 -26.75 -12.86
C LEU A 49 -9.01 -27.70 -13.93
N ARG A 50 -7.71 -27.98 -13.93
CA ARG A 50 -7.08 -28.98 -14.85
C ARG A 50 -7.68 -30.36 -14.73
N ARG A 51 -8.04 -30.77 -13.48
CA ARG A 51 -8.71 -32.07 -13.25
C ARG A 51 -10.15 -32.10 -13.75
N LEU A 52 -10.84 -30.96 -13.74
CA LEU A 52 -12.25 -30.87 -14.14
C LEU A 52 -12.44 -30.50 -15.60
N ALA A 53 -11.47 -29.83 -16.21
CA ALA A 53 -11.49 -29.40 -17.61
C ALA A 53 -10.21 -29.85 -18.33
N PRO A 54 -10.17 -31.04 -18.92
CA PRO A 54 -9.06 -31.46 -19.77
C PRO A 54 -9.00 -30.55 -21.00
N GLY A 55 -7.88 -29.82 -21.18
CA GLY A 55 -7.68 -28.83 -22.25
C GLY A 55 -7.17 -27.48 -21.77
N ILE A 56 -6.98 -27.29 -20.46
CA ILE A 56 -6.27 -26.12 -19.95
C ILE A 56 -4.79 -26.24 -20.35
N PRO A 57 -4.23 -25.24 -21.06
CA PRO A 57 -2.83 -25.26 -21.48
C PRO A 57 -1.87 -25.49 -20.32
N GLU A 58 -0.84 -26.32 -20.54
CA GLU A 58 0.19 -26.57 -19.52
C GLU A 58 0.99 -25.30 -19.19
N ASP A 59 1.12 -24.41 -20.15
CA ASP A 59 1.84 -23.15 -20.07
C ASP A 59 0.99 -21.96 -19.56
N LEU A 60 -0.27 -22.18 -19.14
CA LEU A 60 -1.15 -21.12 -18.66
C LEU A 60 -0.54 -20.31 -17.51
N GLU A 61 0.18 -20.96 -16.60
CA GLU A 61 0.86 -20.26 -15.51
C GLU A 61 1.90 -19.27 -16.03
N GLN A 62 2.70 -19.72 -17.01
CA GLN A 62 3.71 -18.88 -17.62
C GLN A 62 3.07 -17.72 -18.39
N GLN A 63 2.01 -17.96 -19.13
CA GLN A 63 1.26 -16.93 -19.86
C GLN A 63 0.71 -15.86 -18.91
N VAL A 64 0.18 -16.26 -17.74
CA VAL A 64 -0.34 -15.32 -16.73
C VAL A 64 0.79 -14.50 -16.08
N ILE A 65 1.94 -15.13 -15.82
CA ILE A 65 3.13 -14.43 -15.30
C ILE A 65 3.63 -13.40 -16.32
N ASP A 66 3.75 -13.79 -17.59
CA ASP A 66 4.24 -12.92 -18.65
C ASP A 66 3.29 -11.76 -18.91
N ALA A 67 1.97 -12.00 -18.91
CA ALA A 67 0.97 -10.94 -18.98
C ALA A 67 1.05 -9.97 -17.78
N GLY A 68 1.24 -10.49 -16.58
CA GLY A 68 1.45 -9.67 -15.38
C GLY A 68 2.73 -8.82 -15.46
N ARG A 69 3.80 -9.38 -16.00
CA ARG A 69 5.07 -8.66 -16.23
C ARG A 69 4.90 -7.54 -17.25
N GLU A 70 4.26 -7.80 -18.37
CA GLU A 70 3.99 -6.81 -19.41
C GLU A 70 3.15 -5.63 -18.86
N GLN A 71 2.13 -5.92 -18.06
CA GLN A 71 1.31 -4.89 -17.41
C GLN A 71 2.11 -4.07 -16.39
N LEU A 72 2.97 -4.70 -15.57
CA LEU A 72 3.85 -3.99 -14.64
C LEU A 72 4.85 -3.09 -15.36
N ASP A 73 5.47 -3.58 -16.42
CA ASP A 73 6.41 -2.81 -17.23
C ASP A 73 5.70 -1.63 -17.90
N GLY A 74 4.46 -1.83 -18.36
CA GLY A 74 3.59 -0.76 -18.85
C GLY A 74 3.31 0.30 -17.80
N LEU A 75 2.98 -0.10 -16.58
CA LEU A 75 2.77 0.81 -15.45
C LEU A 75 4.09 1.54 -15.09
N GLY A 76 5.21 0.85 -15.08
CA GLY A 76 6.53 1.45 -14.85
C GLY A 76 6.87 2.54 -15.87
N ARG A 77 6.61 2.30 -17.16
CA ARG A 77 6.77 3.32 -18.22
C ARG A 77 5.86 4.55 -17.99
N GLN A 78 4.60 4.34 -17.64
CA GLN A 78 3.66 5.43 -17.33
C GLN A 78 4.11 6.26 -16.12
N LEU A 79 4.66 5.64 -15.08
CA LEU A 79 5.20 6.35 -13.92
C LEU A 79 6.45 7.16 -14.30
N ASN A 80 7.31 6.60 -15.16
CA ASN A 80 8.47 7.34 -15.65
C ASN A 80 8.06 8.56 -16.49
N GLU A 81 7.11 8.42 -17.40
CA GLU A 81 6.59 9.52 -18.21
C GLU A 81 5.95 10.63 -17.35
N ARG A 82 5.16 10.27 -16.34
CA ARG A 82 4.44 11.24 -15.48
C ARG A 82 5.29 11.87 -14.39
N HIS A 83 6.18 11.10 -13.78
CA HIS A 83 6.89 11.51 -12.57
C HIS A 83 8.41 11.57 -12.74
N GLY A 84 8.97 11.00 -13.82
CA GLY A 84 10.40 10.89 -14.06
C GLY A 84 11.06 9.85 -13.13
N ILE A 85 10.31 8.84 -12.67
CA ILE A 85 10.78 7.79 -11.75
C ILE A 85 10.87 6.46 -12.47
N ALA A 86 12.08 5.89 -12.49
CA ALA A 86 12.27 4.50 -12.91
C ALA A 86 11.89 3.56 -11.77
N ALA A 87 10.95 2.65 -12.03
CA ALA A 87 10.53 1.63 -11.09
C ALA A 87 11.02 0.25 -11.54
N GLY A 88 11.56 -0.55 -10.60
CA GLY A 88 11.74 -1.99 -10.80
C GLY A 88 10.38 -2.70 -10.85
N THR A 89 10.33 -3.91 -11.40
CA THR A 89 9.12 -4.72 -11.50
C THR A 89 9.33 -6.11 -10.95
N HIS A 90 8.38 -6.64 -10.18
CA HIS A 90 8.42 -8.01 -9.66
C HIS A 90 7.03 -8.66 -9.71
N VAL A 91 6.96 -9.81 -10.36
CA VAL A 91 5.76 -10.65 -10.38
C VAL A 91 5.99 -11.87 -9.49
N ALA A 92 5.05 -12.12 -8.59
CA ALA A 92 5.05 -13.30 -7.72
C ALA A 92 3.84 -14.19 -8.00
N PHE A 93 3.90 -15.41 -7.48
CA PHE A 93 2.85 -16.39 -7.59
C PHE A 93 2.40 -16.86 -6.21
N GLY A 94 1.11 -16.76 -5.89
CA GLY A 94 0.57 -17.22 -4.61
C GLY A 94 -0.31 -16.23 -3.87
N ASP A 95 -0.48 -16.44 -2.55
CA ASP A 95 -1.25 -15.55 -1.68
C ASP A 95 -0.60 -14.16 -1.60
N VAL A 96 -1.34 -13.13 -1.95
CA VAL A 96 -0.84 -11.75 -2.08
C VAL A 96 -0.18 -11.25 -0.82
N PHE A 97 -0.77 -11.52 0.36
CA PHE A 97 -0.19 -11.08 1.64
C PHE A 97 1.17 -11.73 1.90
N SER A 98 1.23 -13.06 1.75
CA SER A 98 2.46 -13.82 1.98
C SER A 98 3.57 -13.42 1.01
N GLN A 99 3.22 -13.20 -0.27
CA GLN A 99 4.18 -12.81 -1.29
C GLN A 99 4.67 -11.35 -1.11
N LEU A 100 3.79 -10.42 -0.70
CA LEU A 100 4.19 -9.04 -0.36
C LEU A 100 5.14 -9.00 0.84
N GLU A 101 4.86 -9.75 1.92
CA GLU A 101 5.73 -9.83 3.09
C GLU A 101 7.09 -10.46 2.76
N ALA A 102 7.10 -11.55 1.97
CA ALA A 102 8.33 -12.19 1.52
C ALA A 102 9.16 -11.21 0.68
N ARG A 103 8.54 -10.55 -0.30
CA ARG A 103 9.24 -9.60 -1.16
C ARG A 103 9.72 -8.37 -0.40
N ALA A 104 8.92 -7.85 0.53
CA ALA A 104 9.32 -6.74 1.39
C ALA A 104 10.52 -7.08 2.29
N ALA A 105 10.68 -8.35 2.67
CA ALA A 105 11.84 -8.83 3.43
C ALA A 105 13.07 -8.99 2.53
N GLU A 106 12.94 -9.58 1.34
CA GLU A 106 14.02 -9.77 0.36
C GLU A 106 14.58 -8.44 -0.14
N LEU A 107 13.69 -7.48 -0.45
CA LEU A 107 14.04 -6.14 -0.93
C LEU A 107 14.57 -5.23 0.17
N PRO A 108 14.59 -5.62 1.43
CA PRO A 108 14.48 -4.86 2.69
C PRO A 108 13.75 -3.52 2.51
N ALA A 109 12.47 -3.61 2.11
CA ALA A 109 11.63 -2.44 1.91
C ALA A 109 11.40 -1.68 3.23
N ASP A 110 11.48 -0.36 3.17
CA ASP A 110 11.19 0.53 4.30
C ASP A 110 9.72 0.94 4.36
N LEU A 111 9.02 0.84 3.23
CA LEU A 111 7.61 1.21 3.08
C LEU A 111 6.94 0.29 2.06
N VAL A 112 5.74 -0.21 2.42
CA VAL A 112 4.83 -0.86 1.49
C VAL A 112 3.70 0.10 1.16
N VAL A 113 3.35 0.26 -0.13
CA VAL A 113 2.28 1.17 -0.59
C VAL A 113 1.21 0.36 -1.30
N LEU A 114 -0.06 0.54 -0.91
CA LEU A 114 -1.20 -0.19 -1.45
C LEU A 114 -2.39 0.73 -1.69
N GLY A 115 -3.21 0.41 -2.69
CA GLY A 115 -4.52 1.01 -2.85
C GLY A 115 -5.49 0.58 -1.74
N ALA A 116 -6.33 1.49 -1.27
CA ALA A 116 -7.36 1.17 -0.28
C ALA A 116 -8.42 0.21 -0.84
N HIS A 117 -8.60 0.19 -2.16
CA HIS A 117 -9.57 -0.65 -2.87
C HIS A 117 -8.86 -1.30 -4.06
N GLY A 118 -9.17 -2.57 -4.28
CA GLY A 118 -8.74 -3.31 -5.46
C GLY A 118 -9.88 -3.44 -6.48
N THR A 119 -9.86 -4.52 -7.25
CA THR A 119 -10.88 -4.84 -8.26
C THR A 119 -12.27 -5.16 -7.68
N SER A 120 -12.37 -5.37 -6.36
CA SER A 120 -13.65 -5.68 -5.69
C SER A 120 -14.56 -4.44 -5.63
N ALA A 121 -15.85 -4.61 -5.96
CA ALA A 121 -16.88 -3.55 -5.91
C ALA A 121 -17.33 -3.24 -4.46
N LEU A 122 -16.42 -2.91 -3.57
CA LEU A 122 -16.73 -2.52 -2.20
C LEU A 122 -17.06 -1.02 -2.10
N PRO A 123 -17.96 -0.60 -1.18
CA PRO A 123 -18.21 0.81 -0.94
C PRO A 123 -16.91 1.55 -0.60
N ARG A 124 -16.71 2.76 -1.11
CA ARG A 124 -15.50 3.59 -0.89
C ARG A 124 -15.12 3.84 0.58
N ARG A 125 -15.98 3.48 1.53
CA ARG A 125 -15.75 3.60 2.98
C ARG A 125 -15.04 2.38 3.59
N VAL A 126 -14.94 1.27 2.85
CA VAL A 126 -14.39 0.00 3.35
C VAL A 126 -13.01 -0.20 2.74
N VAL A 127 -12.01 -0.43 3.55
CA VAL A 127 -10.65 -0.80 3.09
C VAL A 127 -10.69 -2.25 2.60
N GLY A 128 -10.14 -2.51 1.42
CA GLY A 128 -10.08 -3.85 0.82
C GLY A 128 -9.29 -4.85 1.68
N SER A 129 -9.58 -6.12 1.50
CA SER A 129 -9.02 -7.20 2.34
C SER A 129 -7.50 -7.25 2.37
N THR A 130 -6.83 -7.05 1.23
CA THR A 130 -5.35 -7.06 1.16
C THR A 130 -4.75 -5.89 1.94
N ALA A 131 -5.25 -4.66 1.73
CA ALA A 131 -4.78 -3.48 2.43
C ALA A 131 -5.05 -3.57 3.94
N ALA A 132 -6.21 -4.08 4.34
CA ALA A 132 -6.55 -4.30 5.76
C ALA A 132 -5.65 -5.35 6.41
N ARG A 133 -5.40 -6.49 5.74
CA ARG A 133 -4.48 -7.53 6.24
C ARG A 133 -3.05 -7.01 6.36
N MET A 134 -2.57 -6.27 5.36
CA MET A 134 -1.24 -5.66 5.39
C MET A 134 -1.12 -4.60 6.50
N ALA A 135 -2.10 -3.71 6.66
CA ALA A 135 -2.09 -2.70 7.72
C ALA A 135 -2.10 -3.30 9.14
N ALA A 136 -2.75 -4.47 9.33
CA ALA A 136 -2.84 -5.13 10.62
C ALA A 136 -1.67 -6.09 10.92
N GLY A 137 -1.06 -6.69 9.91
CA GLY A 137 -0.13 -7.82 10.07
C GLY A 137 1.26 -7.62 9.47
N SER A 138 1.52 -6.56 8.72
CA SER A 138 2.84 -6.32 8.15
C SER A 138 3.87 -5.93 9.20
N ARG A 139 5.08 -6.42 9.00
CA ARG A 139 6.26 -6.01 9.79
C ARG A 139 6.87 -4.68 9.30
N ARG A 140 6.39 -4.15 8.21
CA ARG A 140 6.84 -2.90 7.59
C ARG A 140 5.76 -1.84 7.70
N PRO A 141 6.11 -0.55 7.74
CA PRO A 141 5.13 0.51 7.58
C PRO A 141 4.33 0.33 6.29
N VAL A 142 3.01 0.52 6.37
CA VAL A 142 2.09 0.39 5.23
C VAL A 142 1.37 1.70 4.98
N LEU A 143 1.50 2.23 3.78
CA LEU A 143 0.77 3.40 3.30
C LEU A 143 -0.44 2.95 2.47
N VAL A 144 -1.64 3.19 2.97
CA VAL A 144 -2.88 2.87 2.27
C VAL A 144 -3.42 4.12 1.57
N VAL A 145 -3.47 4.09 0.25
CA VAL A 145 -3.84 5.23 -0.60
C VAL A 145 -5.32 5.14 -0.99
N LYS A 146 -6.12 6.13 -0.58
CA LYS A 146 -7.57 6.17 -0.80
C LYS A 146 -8.01 6.96 -2.01
N ALA A 147 -7.20 7.93 -2.45
CA ALA A 147 -7.56 8.85 -3.53
C ALA A 147 -6.37 9.11 -4.44
N ALA A 148 -6.65 9.55 -5.66
CA ALA A 148 -5.61 9.99 -6.59
C ALA A 148 -4.77 11.11 -5.95
N PRO A 149 -3.44 11.03 -6.00
CA PRO A 149 -2.60 12.08 -5.47
C PRO A 149 -2.64 13.33 -6.36
N SER A 150 -2.80 14.50 -5.75
CA SER A 150 -2.73 15.79 -6.45
C SER A 150 -1.33 16.44 -6.38
N GLY A 151 -0.37 15.78 -5.75
CA GLY A 151 1.00 16.25 -5.54
C GLY A 151 1.60 15.71 -4.25
N PRO A 152 2.73 16.26 -3.80
CA PRO A 152 3.36 15.94 -2.52
C PRO A 152 2.43 16.14 -1.33
N TYR A 153 2.69 15.44 -0.24
CA TYR A 153 2.00 15.70 1.03
C TYR A 153 2.39 17.09 1.55
N ARG A 154 1.39 17.90 1.89
CA ARG A 154 1.61 19.24 2.47
C ARG A 154 1.37 19.27 3.99
N ASN A 155 0.39 18.51 4.44
CA ASN A 155 0.03 18.40 5.86
C ASN A 155 -0.18 16.93 6.19
N VAL A 156 0.41 16.48 7.30
CA VAL A 156 0.27 15.12 7.82
C VAL A 156 -0.23 15.20 9.25
N LEU A 157 -1.42 14.66 9.49
CA LEU A 157 -1.99 14.52 10.83
C LEU A 157 -1.50 13.22 11.45
N ILE A 158 -0.87 13.29 12.61
CA ILE A 158 -0.31 12.14 13.31
C ILE A 158 -1.06 11.99 14.64
N PRO A 159 -1.95 11.01 14.76
CA PRO A 159 -2.58 10.71 16.03
C PRO A 159 -1.55 10.10 16.99
N VAL A 160 -1.49 10.62 18.21
CA VAL A 160 -0.59 10.18 19.28
C VAL A 160 -1.37 9.86 20.55
N ASP A 161 -1.00 8.78 21.19
CA ASP A 161 -1.53 8.35 22.49
C ASP A 161 -0.45 8.31 23.58
N PHE A 162 0.75 8.83 23.24
CA PHE A 162 1.96 8.80 24.07
C PHE A 162 2.46 7.40 24.40
N SER A 163 1.97 6.37 23.70
CA SER A 163 2.55 5.02 23.78
C SER A 163 3.89 4.94 23.05
N ALA A 164 4.61 3.83 23.27
CA ALA A 164 5.86 3.56 22.56
C ALA A 164 5.70 3.52 21.02
N GLN A 165 4.50 3.23 20.52
CA GLN A 165 4.17 3.18 19.10
C GLN A 165 3.99 4.55 18.45
N SER A 166 3.75 5.60 19.23
CA SER A 166 3.60 6.97 18.69
C SER A 166 4.89 7.49 18.05
N LEU A 167 6.07 7.15 18.61
CA LEU A 167 7.35 7.58 18.04
C LEU A 167 7.68 6.95 16.68
N PRO A 168 7.55 5.62 16.48
CA PRO A 168 7.67 5.02 15.15
C PRO A 168 6.70 5.62 14.12
N ALA A 169 5.46 5.92 14.49
CA ALA A 169 4.48 6.56 13.60
C ALA A 169 4.94 7.95 13.16
N LEU A 170 5.43 8.77 14.07
CA LEU A 170 6.00 10.09 13.79
C LEU A 170 7.22 9.98 12.86
N THR A 171 8.14 9.05 13.16
CA THR A 171 9.34 8.83 12.35
C THR A 171 8.98 8.40 10.93
N THR A 172 8.04 7.48 10.78
CA THR A 172 7.56 7.03 9.46
C THR A 172 6.88 8.16 8.70
N ALA A 173 6.00 8.92 9.35
CA ALA A 173 5.30 10.05 8.72
C ALA A 173 6.28 11.10 8.18
N SER A 174 7.30 11.48 8.97
CA SER A 174 8.32 12.43 8.53
C SER A 174 9.23 11.88 7.43
N ALA A 175 9.49 10.57 7.40
CA ALA A 175 10.26 9.94 6.33
C ALA A 175 9.47 9.85 5.01
N VAL A 176 8.16 9.59 5.07
CA VAL A 176 7.27 9.52 3.90
C VAL A 176 6.97 10.90 3.31
N ALA A 177 6.97 11.94 4.12
CA ALA A 177 6.58 13.30 3.74
C ALA A 177 7.57 14.35 4.31
N PRO A 178 8.83 14.37 3.83
CA PRO A 178 9.90 15.18 4.43
C PRO A 178 9.66 16.69 4.31
N GLY A 179 8.85 17.14 3.35
CA GLY A 179 8.50 18.55 3.14
C GLY A 179 7.16 18.98 3.74
N ALA A 180 6.45 18.09 4.45
CA ALA A 180 5.12 18.38 4.97
C ALA A 180 5.12 18.99 6.37
N ASN A 181 4.08 19.78 6.67
CA ASN A 181 3.77 20.19 8.04
C ASN A 181 3.24 18.98 8.82
N LEU A 182 3.89 18.63 9.92
CA LEU A 182 3.47 17.55 10.80
C LEU A 182 2.59 18.13 11.91
N ILE A 183 1.36 17.63 12.02
CA ILE A 183 0.36 18.06 13.01
C ILE A 183 0.14 16.89 13.96
N LEU A 184 0.58 17.01 15.20
CA LEU A 184 0.34 16.03 16.25
C LEU A 184 -1.06 16.23 16.84
N MET A 185 -1.82 15.17 16.96
CA MET A 185 -3.17 15.19 17.54
C MET A 185 -3.28 14.12 18.63
N HIS A 186 -3.68 14.55 19.83
CA HIS A 186 -4.06 13.65 20.91
C HIS A 186 -5.55 13.81 21.23
N ALA A 187 -6.28 12.69 21.23
CA ALA A 187 -7.67 12.65 21.64
C ALA A 187 -7.77 12.05 23.05
N TYR A 188 -8.44 12.75 23.95
CA TYR A 188 -8.69 12.26 25.30
C TYR A 188 -10.17 12.37 25.64
N GLY A 189 -10.67 11.42 26.40
CA GLY A 189 -12.05 11.44 26.93
C GLY A 189 -12.04 11.73 28.42
N PHE A 190 -12.96 12.56 28.89
CA PHE A 190 -13.18 12.72 30.32
C PHE A 190 -14.08 11.60 30.82
N PRO A 191 -13.69 10.87 31.90
CA PRO A 191 -14.62 9.97 32.59
C PRO A 191 -15.80 10.83 33.04
N PHE A 192 -17.05 10.38 32.73
CA PHE A 192 -18.31 11.06 33.06
C PHE A 192 -18.77 12.21 32.12
N GLU A 193 -18.23 12.37 30.92
CA GLU A 193 -18.66 13.40 29.98
C GLU A 193 -20.19 13.38 29.70
N GLY A 194 -20.82 12.19 29.64
CA GLY A 194 -22.27 12.04 29.52
C GLY A 194 -23.08 12.56 30.71
N LYS A 195 -22.51 12.54 31.93
CA LYS A 195 -23.17 13.09 33.13
C LYS A 195 -23.02 14.60 33.23
N ILE A 196 -21.93 15.15 32.71
CA ILE A 196 -21.68 16.61 32.69
C ILE A 196 -22.60 17.30 31.67
N ARG A 197 -22.85 16.69 30.51
CA ARG A 197 -23.82 17.21 29.52
C ARG A 197 -25.25 17.22 30.08
N ALA A 198 -25.67 16.13 30.72
CA ALA A 198 -27.00 16.05 31.33
C ALA A 198 -27.23 17.08 32.47
N ALA A 199 -26.16 17.55 33.14
CA ALA A 199 -26.25 18.58 34.18
C ALA A 199 -26.27 20.02 33.63
N ARG A 200 -25.99 20.23 32.34
CA ARG A 200 -26.06 21.57 31.68
C ARG A 200 -27.45 21.85 31.06
N ASP A 201 -28.27 20.84 30.90
CA ASP A 201 -29.61 20.93 30.29
C ASP A 201 -30.74 20.98 31.35
N ILE A 202 -30.39 21.22 32.62
CA ILE A 202 -31.30 21.54 33.75
C ILE A 202 -31.12 23.00 34.16
#